data_657e00dffce62a7066050b0e8a335fbf
#
_entry.id   657e00dffce62a7066050b0e8a335fbf
#
_cell.length_a   1.000
_cell.length_b   1.000
_cell.length_c   1.000
_cell.angle_alpha   90.00
_cell.angle_beta   90.00
_cell.angle_gamma   90.00
#
_symmetry.space_group_name_H-M   'P 1'
#
loop_
_entity.id
_entity.type
_entity.pdbx_description
1 polymer ?
#
loop_
_entity_poly.entity_id
_entity_poly.type
_entity_poly.pdbx_seq_one_letter_code
_entity_poly.pdbx_strand_id
1 'polypeptide(L)'
;GKFFPFFIKIIDEKIYIDNNLCSDATIQDGTEILSVNGKASAELLAALLPTLHTNGYIKTFRYRNLEQFSLTQTYNRFIINYALYISAPDTFKLTIRRPDKHEVEEISINALPSRDIYNNYWRRYSSINDIKKRKEDPVEFRQIGRDLAYLRLSDFHDWAWRKYNHSFSTEYRNDFAFIKERNIQHLVIDLRNNEGGNLGIGIDILKYICVKPYQPYKYHEVINYRFPSF
;
A
#
# COMPACT_ATOMS: atom_id res chain seq x y z
N GLY A 1 12.75 -19.24 -9.52
CA GLY A 1 13.20 -18.20 -10.46
C GLY A 1 14.04 -17.15 -9.76
N LYS A 2 14.74 -16.35 -10.56
CA LYS A 2 15.45 -15.16 -10.11
C LYS A 2 14.65 -13.94 -10.48
N PHE A 3 14.73 -12.89 -9.68
CA PHE A 3 13.88 -11.72 -9.78
C PHE A 3 14.66 -10.42 -9.59
N PHE A 4 14.03 -9.31 -9.93
CA PHE A 4 14.49 -7.95 -9.71
C PHE A 4 14.68 -7.69 -8.21
N PRO A 5 15.88 -7.32 -7.72
CA PRO A 5 16.18 -7.34 -6.30
C PRO A 5 15.95 -6.00 -5.60
N PHE A 6 14.89 -5.29 -5.94
CA PHE A 6 14.46 -4.07 -5.26
C PHE A 6 12.95 -4.08 -5.03
N PHE A 7 12.50 -3.62 -3.86
CA PHE A 7 11.15 -3.12 -3.73
C PHE A 7 11.10 -1.67 -4.16
N ILE A 8 9.99 -1.29 -4.76
CA ILE A 8 9.86 0.03 -5.37
C ILE A 8 8.77 0.86 -4.70
N LYS A 9 8.91 2.19 -4.85
CA LYS A 9 7.93 3.21 -4.56
C LYS A 9 7.64 4.03 -5.80
N ILE A 10 6.38 4.39 -6.02
CA ILE A 10 5.98 5.23 -7.14
C ILE A 10 5.54 6.59 -6.58
N ILE A 11 6.26 7.65 -6.96
CA ILE A 11 5.98 9.02 -6.56
C ILE A 11 5.99 9.87 -7.83
N ASP A 12 4.92 10.61 -8.10
CA ASP A 12 4.77 11.47 -9.27
C ASP A 12 5.12 10.75 -10.59
N GLU A 13 4.61 9.52 -10.74
CA GLU A 13 4.84 8.65 -11.92
C GLU A 13 6.30 8.23 -12.15
N LYS A 14 7.16 8.40 -11.15
CA LYS A 14 8.55 7.95 -11.17
C LYS A 14 8.73 6.75 -10.25
N ILE A 15 9.68 5.89 -10.58
CA ILE A 15 10.01 4.70 -9.81
C ILE A 15 11.24 4.99 -8.94
N TYR A 16 11.11 4.74 -7.65
CA TYR A 16 12.20 4.85 -6.67
C TYR A 16 12.44 3.51 -6.01
N ILE A 17 13.68 3.25 -5.62
CA ILE A 17 14.02 2.11 -4.76
C ILE A 17 13.52 2.41 -3.35
N ASP A 18 12.58 1.62 -2.86
CA ASP A 18 12.07 1.68 -1.49
C ASP A 18 12.93 0.82 -0.55
N ASN A 19 13.32 -0.37 -1.03
CA ASN A 19 14.22 -1.25 -0.30
C ASN A 19 15.25 -1.86 -1.26
N ASN A 20 16.52 -1.63 -0.96
CA ASN A 20 17.62 -2.27 -1.67
C ASN A 20 17.87 -3.69 -1.13
N LEU A 21 17.57 -4.70 -1.96
CA LEU A 21 17.72 -6.11 -1.62
C LEU A 21 18.80 -6.82 -2.44
N CYS A 22 19.49 -6.08 -3.33
CA CYS A 22 20.60 -6.61 -4.13
C CYS A 22 21.87 -6.81 -3.30
N SER A 23 22.91 -7.40 -3.89
CA SER A 23 24.20 -7.61 -3.23
C SER A 23 24.99 -6.32 -3.01
N ASP A 24 24.77 -5.30 -3.85
CA ASP A 24 25.44 -4.00 -3.72
C ASP A 24 24.71 -3.10 -2.71
N ALA A 25 25.29 -3.01 -1.52
CA ALA A 25 24.76 -2.18 -0.43
C ALA A 25 25.00 -0.68 -0.62
N THR A 26 25.76 -0.26 -1.64
CA THR A 26 26.03 1.16 -1.90
C THR A 26 24.87 1.87 -2.62
N ILE A 27 23.93 1.11 -3.18
CA ILE A 27 22.73 1.66 -3.79
C ILE A 27 21.76 2.04 -2.67
N GLN A 28 21.51 3.32 -2.53
CA GLN A 28 20.68 3.87 -1.45
C GLN A 28 19.17 3.71 -1.75
N ASP A 29 18.39 3.52 -0.70
CA ASP A 29 16.94 3.71 -0.76
C ASP A 29 16.63 5.17 -1.15
N GLY A 30 15.55 5.39 -1.91
CA GLY A 30 15.27 6.70 -2.51
C GLY A 30 15.95 6.96 -3.87
N THR A 31 16.82 6.05 -4.34
CA THR A 31 17.40 6.14 -5.70
C THR A 31 16.29 6.05 -6.75
N GLU A 32 16.24 7.03 -7.67
CA GLU A 32 15.31 7.03 -8.82
C GLU A 32 15.79 6.04 -9.88
N ILE A 33 14.90 5.18 -10.34
CA ILE A 33 15.12 4.28 -11.48
C ILE A 33 14.57 4.97 -12.73
N LEU A 34 15.43 5.36 -13.65
CA LEU A 34 15.04 6.01 -14.90
C LEU A 34 14.70 5.00 -15.99
N SER A 35 15.46 3.89 -16.05
CA SER A 35 15.19 2.78 -16.97
C SER A 35 15.65 1.44 -16.41
N VAL A 36 15.05 0.36 -16.92
CA VAL A 36 15.46 -1.03 -16.67
C VAL A 36 15.57 -1.75 -18.01
N ASN A 37 16.75 -2.28 -18.33
CA ASN A 37 17.05 -2.96 -19.60
C ASN A 37 16.64 -2.15 -20.83
N GLY A 38 16.92 -0.83 -20.80
CA GLY A 38 16.62 0.09 -21.89
C GLY A 38 15.16 0.56 -21.97
N LYS A 39 14.23 0.02 -21.15
CA LYS A 39 12.86 0.52 -21.05
C LYS A 39 12.77 1.61 -20.00
N ALA A 40 12.28 2.79 -20.38
CA ALA A 40 12.05 3.89 -19.46
C ALA A 40 11.03 3.51 -18.37
N SER A 41 11.16 4.08 -17.16
CA SER A 41 10.24 3.83 -16.05
C SER A 41 8.79 4.13 -16.40
N ALA A 42 8.53 5.18 -17.19
CA ALA A 42 7.19 5.49 -17.68
C ALA A 42 6.61 4.38 -18.57
N GLU A 43 7.43 3.78 -19.44
CA GLU A 43 7.02 2.65 -20.28
C GLU A 43 6.75 1.40 -19.45
N LEU A 44 7.56 1.15 -18.41
CA LEU A 44 7.34 0.04 -17.49
C LEU A 44 6.02 0.22 -16.73
N LEU A 45 5.73 1.42 -16.23
CA LEU A 45 4.47 1.70 -15.55
C LEU A 45 3.29 1.56 -16.52
N ALA A 46 3.40 2.08 -17.75
CA ALA A 46 2.36 1.93 -18.76
C ALA A 46 2.05 0.46 -19.09
N ALA A 47 3.08 -0.40 -19.11
CA ALA A 47 2.92 -1.83 -19.37
C ALA A 47 2.36 -2.61 -18.17
N LEU A 48 2.78 -2.27 -16.93
CA LEU A 48 2.46 -3.05 -15.74
C LEU A 48 1.15 -2.63 -15.06
N LEU A 49 0.80 -1.34 -15.05
CA LEU A 49 -0.41 -0.87 -14.37
C LEU A 49 -1.72 -1.48 -14.92
N PRO A 50 -1.88 -1.72 -16.25
CA PRO A 50 -3.08 -2.37 -16.78
C PRO A 50 -3.25 -3.83 -16.33
N THR A 51 -2.17 -4.51 -15.91
CA THR A 51 -2.23 -5.89 -15.42
C THR A 51 -2.80 -6.02 -14.01
N LEU A 52 -3.02 -4.88 -13.34
CA LEU A 52 -3.49 -4.84 -11.95
C LEU A 52 -4.97 -4.50 -11.90
N HIS A 53 -5.68 -5.18 -11.02
CA HIS A 53 -7.07 -4.80 -10.71
C HIS A 53 -7.13 -3.44 -10.02
N THR A 54 -8.24 -2.76 -10.15
CA THR A 54 -8.53 -1.51 -9.45
C THR A 54 -10.02 -1.42 -9.15
N ASN A 55 -10.35 -0.68 -8.09
CA ASN A 55 -11.71 -0.31 -7.79
C ASN A 55 -12.07 0.94 -8.61
N GLY A 56 -12.87 0.76 -9.67
CA GLY A 56 -13.20 1.86 -10.59
C GLY A 56 -11.95 2.37 -11.34
N TYR A 57 -11.77 3.68 -11.39
CA TYR A 57 -10.73 4.35 -12.19
C TYR A 57 -9.60 4.96 -11.33
N ILE A 58 -9.38 4.45 -10.11
CA ILE A 58 -8.43 5.02 -9.16
C ILE A 58 -6.99 4.65 -9.55
N LYS A 59 -6.27 5.58 -10.19
CA LYS A 59 -4.87 5.39 -10.64
C LYS A 59 -3.92 5.13 -9.47
N THR A 60 -4.07 5.88 -8.37
CA THR A 60 -3.23 5.75 -7.17
C THR A 60 -3.37 4.38 -6.50
N PHE A 61 -4.54 3.74 -6.61
CA PHE A 61 -4.73 2.38 -6.12
C PHE A 61 -3.89 1.36 -6.92
N ARG A 62 -3.77 1.54 -8.26
CA ARG A 62 -2.88 0.69 -9.07
C ARG A 62 -1.41 0.87 -8.70
N TYR A 63 -0.98 2.11 -8.44
CA TYR A 63 0.38 2.36 -7.94
C TYR A 63 0.61 1.63 -6.63
N ARG A 64 -0.28 1.81 -5.67
CA ARG A 64 -0.22 1.13 -4.38
C ARG A 64 -0.19 -0.39 -4.52
N ASN A 65 -1.00 -0.93 -5.43
CA ASN A 65 -1.02 -2.37 -5.73
C ASN A 65 0.33 -2.86 -6.29
N LEU A 66 0.95 -2.10 -7.20
CA LEU A 66 2.23 -2.47 -7.79
C LEU A 66 3.37 -2.43 -6.76
N GLU A 67 3.33 -1.46 -5.83
CA GLU A 67 4.27 -1.30 -4.72
C GLU A 67 4.08 -2.34 -3.62
N GLN A 68 2.92 -2.98 -3.55
CA GLN A 68 2.53 -3.80 -2.41
C GLN A 68 3.48 -4.96 -2.18
N PHE A 69 3.99 -5.05 -0.96
CA PHE A 69 4.69 -6.20 -0.44
C PHE A 69 3.72 -7.07 0.36
N SER A 70 3.65 -8.34 0.03
CA SER A 70 2.88 -9.32 0.81
C SER A 70 3.80 -10.08 1.74
N LEU A 71 3.58 -9.95 3.05
CA LEU A 71 4.30 -10.73 4.07
C LEU A 71 4.06 -12.24 3.96
N THR A 72 2.91 -12.64 3.44
CA THR A 72 2.57 -14.05 3.27
C THR A 72 3.16 -14.64 2.00
N GLN A 73 3.53 -13.81 1.03
CA GLN A 73 3.99 -14.24 -0.28
C GLN A 73 5.46 -13.90 -0.58
N THR A 74 6.21 -13.34 0.36
CA THR A 74 7.66 -13.11 0.30
C THR A 74 8.17 -12.33 -0.91
N TYR A 75 7.31 -11.60 -1.64
CA TYR A 75 7.68 -10.80 -2.79
C TYR A 75 6.76 -9.59 -3.00
N ASN A 76 7.27 -8.62 -3.70
CA ASN A 76 6.60 -7.40 -4.12
C ASN A 76 5.91 -7.64 -5.48
N ARG A 77 4.74 -7.04 -5.70
CA ARG A 77 4.01 -7.24 -6.97
C ARG A 77 4.75 -6.72 -8.18
N PHE A 78 5.52 -5.64 -8.05
CA PHE A 78 6.37 -5.17 -9.15
C PHE A 78 7.32 -6.25 -9.63
N ILE A 79 8.01 -6.93 -8.70
CA ILE A 79 8.98 -7.99 -9.01
C ILE A 79 8.32 -9.10 -9.83
N ILE A 80 7.14 -9.55 -9.39
CA ILE A 80 6.41 -10.64 -10.05
C ILE A 80 5.88 -10.19 -11.40
N ASN A 81 5.22 -9.03 -11.44
CA ASN A 81 4.63 -8.54 -12.70
C ASN A 81 5.71 -8.20 -13.73
N TYR A 82 6.85 -7.68 -13.29
CA TYR A 82 7.99 -7.49 -14.19
C TYR A 82 8.44 -8.81 -14.81
N ALA A 83 8.63 -9.85 -13.99
CA ALA A 83 9.05 -11.16 -14.46
C ALA A 83 8.02 -11.82 -15.39
N LEU A 84 6.72 -11.64 -15.14
CA LEU A 84 5.64 -12.24 -15.92
C LEU A 84 5.35 -11.51 -17.24
N TYR A 85 5.39 -10.17 -17.23
CA TYR A 85 4.89 -9.37 -18.36
C TYR A 85 5.98 -8.62 -19.14
N ILE A 86 7.19 -8.48 -18.58
CA ILE A 86 8.30 -7.81 -19.23
C ILE A 86 9.42 -8.80 -19.57
N SER A 87 10.14 -9.27 -18.56
CA SER A 87 11.22 -10.26 -18.73
C SER A 87 11.75 -10.75 -17.39
N ALA A 88 12.43 -11.92 -17.39
CA ALA A 88 13.10 -12.49 -16.23
C ALA A 88 14.58 -12.77 -16.55
N PRO A 89 15.41 -11.74 -16.75
CA PRO A 89 16.84 -11.90 -17.07
C PRO A 89 17.66 -12.28 -15.84
N ASP A 90 18.87 -12.82 -16.05
CA ASP A 90 19.84 -13.07 -14.97
C ASP A 90 20.51 -11.78 -14.47
N THR A 91 20.53 -10.73 -15.30
CA THR A 91 21.16 -9.43 -14.98
C THR A 91 20.27 -8.29 -15.47
N PHE A 92 20.12 -7.26 -14.65
CA PHE A 92 19.40 -6.05 -14.98
C PHE A 92 20.40 -4.90 -15.21
N LYS A 93 20.27 -4.21 -16.34
CA LYS A 93 20.95 -2.94 -16.62
C LYS A 93 20.04 -1.82 -16.21
N LEU A 94 20.46 -0.96 -15.30
CA LEU A 94 19.66 0.13 -14.77
C LEU A 94 20.31 1.47 -15.12
N THR A 95 19.50 2.43 -15.51
CA THR A 95 19.86 3.85 -15.49
C THR A 95 19.22 4.44 -14.25
N ILE A 96 20.04 5.00 -13.35
CA ILE A 96 19.58 5.48 -12.03
C ILE A 96 20.05 6.90 -11.75
N ARG A 97 19.38 7.55 -10.79
CA ARG A 97 19.81 8.81 -10.18
C ARG A 97 19.76 8.66 -8.65
N ARG A 98 20.91 8.82 -7.99
CA ARG A 98 20.99 8.72 -6.53
C ARG A 98 20.35 9.92 -5.85
N PRO A 99 19.84 9.79 -4.60
CA PRO A 99 19.13 10.87 -3.91
C PRO A 99 19.99 12.13 -3.69
N ASP A 100 21.28 11.96 -3.50
CA ASP A 100 22.29 13.00 -3.20
C ASP A 100 23.02 13.52 -4.44
N LYS A 101 22.71 12.98 -5.62
CA LYS A 101 23.37 13.32 -6.89
C LYS A 101 22.38 13.73 -7.97
N HIS A 102 22.78 14.70 -8.78
CA HIS A 102 22.03 15.06 -9.99
C HIS A 102 22.43 14.23 -11.22
N GLU A 103 23.57 13.59 -11.13
CA GLU A 103 24.15 12.81 -12.22
C GLU A 103 23.39 11.48 -12.40
N VAL A 104 23.28 11.08 -13.67
CA VAL A 104 22.69 9.81 -14.07
C VAL A 104 23.83 8.83 -14.26
N GLU A 105 23.67 7.62 -13.72
CA GLU A 105 24.64 6.54 -13.86
C GLU A 105 23.98 5.26 -14.38
N GLU A 106 24.78 4.46 -15.09
CA GLU A 106 24.37 3.12 -15.51
C GLU A 106 25.05 2.08 -14.60
N ILE A 107 24.24 1.17 -14.10
CA ILE A 107 24.72 0.06 -13.27
C ILE A 107 24.16 -1.27 -13.77
N SER A 108 24.87 -2.34 -13.44
CA SER A 108 24.41 -3.71 -13.71
C SER A 108 24.29 -4.46 -12.40
N ILE A 109 23.14 -5.10 -12.18
CA ILE A 109 22.86 -5.88 -10.97
C ILE A 109 22.38 -7.28 -11.35
N ASN A 110 22.76 -8.27 -10.57
CA ASN A 110 22.29 -9.63 -10.78
C ASN A 110 20.87 -9.81 -10.20
N ALA A 111 20.05 -10.56 -10.94
CA ALA A 111 18.81 -11.07 -10.41
C ALA A 111 19.07 -12.03 -9.24
N LEU A 112 18.20 -12.01 -8.23
CA LEU A 112 18.32 -12.88 -7.06
C LEU A 112 17.17 -13.87 -6.96
N PRO A 113 17.41 -15.07 -6.43
CA PRO A 113 16.36 -15.98 -6.02
C PRO A 113 15.41 -15.30 -5.00
N SER A 114 14.14 -15.65 -5.03
CA SER A 114 13.14 -15.08 -4.10
C SER A 114 13.52 -15.27 -2.63
N ARG A 115 14.15 -16.42 -2.31
CA ARG A 115 14.65 -16.70 -0.96
C ARG A 115 15.70 -15.68 -0.50
N ASP A 116 16.62 -15.29 -1.39
CA ASP A 116 17.69 -14.35 -1.06
C ASP A 116 17.14 -12.91 -0.93
N ILE A 117 16.20 -12.54 -1.78
CA ILE A 117 15.44 -11.28 -1.66
C ILE A 117 14.76 -11.20 -0.30
N TYR A 118 14.05 -12.26 0.10
CA TYR A 118 13.41 -12.36 1.41
C TYR A 118 14.39 -12.25 2.57
N ASN A 119 15.49 -13.02 2.53
CA ASN A 119 16.53 -13.00 3.57
C ASN A 119 17.18 -11.62 3.69
N ASN A 120 17.44 -10.95 2.55
CA ASN A 120 18.01 -9.61 2.53
C ASN A 120 17.04 -8.58 3.11
N TYR A 121 15.74 -8.68 2.79
CA TYR A 121 14.71 -7.82 3.37
C TYR A 121 14.68 -7.93 4.89
N TRP A 122 14.55 -9.14 5.43
CA TRP A 122 14.50 -9.36 6.87
C TRP A 122 15.79 -8.93 7.58
N ARG A 123 16.95 -9.20 6.98
CA ARG A 123 18.22 -8.81 7.54
C ARG A 123 18.44 -7.29 7.60
N ARG A 124 18.00 -6.55 6.57
CA ARG A 124 18.25 -5.11 6.44
C ARG A 124 17.14 -4.25 7.02
N TYR A 125 15.90 -4.69 6.93
CA TYR A 125 14.72 -3.86 7.20
C TYR A 125 13.83 -4.38 8.33
N SER A 126 14.12 -5.51 8.97
CA SER A 126 13.31 -6.07 10.04
C SER A 126 13.24 -5.20 11.30
N SER A 127 14.24 -4.36 11.53
CA SER A 127 14.27 -3.40 12.64
C SER A 127 13.48 -2.12 12.33
N ILE A 128 13.26 -1.84 11.04
CA ILE A 128 12.49 -0.69 10.57
C ILE A 128 11.03 -1.12 10.53
N ASN A 129 10.40 -1.04 11.61
CA ASN A 129 9.00 -0.99 12.04
C ASN A 129 7.82 -1.22 11.07
N ASP A 130 8.00 -1.41 9.77
CA ASP A 130 6.86 -1.59 8.86
C ASP A 130 6.15 -2.93 9.04
N ILE A 131 6.85 -3.95 9.53
CA ILE A 131 6.28 -5.26 9.79
C ILE A 131 5.56 -5.29 11.14
N LYS A 132 6.06 -4.57 12.15
CA LYS A 132 5.37 -4.39 13.42
C LYS A 132 4.13 -3.51 13.26
N LYS A 133 4.18 -2.51 12.42
CA LYS A 133 3.04 -1.61 12.11
C LYS A 133 1.84 -2.33 11.48
N ARG A 134 2.04 -3.43 10.75
CA ARG A 134 0.92 -4.25 10.25
C ARG A 134 0.22 -5.09 11.32
N LYS A 135 0.74 -5.12 12.56
CA LYS A 135 0.04 -5.61 13.74
C LYS A 135 -0.64 -4.48 14.52
N GLU A 136 -0.72 -3.30 13.94
CA GLU A 136 -1.30 -2.15 14.61
C GLU A 136 -2.80 -2.31 14.79
N ASP A 137 -3.25 -1.72 15.89
CA ASP A 137 -4.64 -1.51 16.21
C ASP A 137 -5.39 -0.94 14.99
N PRO A 138 -6.53 -1.51 14.55
CA PRO A 138 -7.27 -1.05 13.39
C PRO A 138 -7.80 0.37 13.54
N VAL A 139 -7.89 0.88 14.78
CA VAL A 139 -8.37 2.23 15.08
C VAL A 139 -7.39 2.96 16.00
N GLU A 140 -7.15 4.23 15.71
CA GLU A 140 -6.43 5.15 16.57
C GLU A 140 -7.16 6.47 16.60
N PHE A 141 -7.58 6.92 17.78
CA PHE A 141 -8.18 8.22 17.97
C PHE A 141 -7.33 9.08 18.88
N ARG A 142 -7.11 10.35 18.51
CA ARG A 142 -6.42 11.32 19.36
C ARG A 142 -6.83 12.75 19.05
N GLN A 143 -6.81 13.61 20.06
CA GLN A 143 -6.92 15.04 19.89
C GLN A 143 -5.52 15.66 19.60
N ILE A 144 -5.46 16.58 18.65
CA ILE A 144 -4.26 17.32 18.29
C ILE A 144 -4.53 18.81 18.54
N GLY A 145 -3.84 19.40 19.51
CA GLY A 145 -4.12 20.78 19.92
C GLY A 145 -5.50 20.93 20.55
N ARG A 146 -6.19 22.04 20.27
CA ARG A 146 -7.48 22.35 20.89
C ARG A 146 -8.69 21.93 20.08
N ASP A 147 -8.60 22.03 18.75
CA ASP A 147 -9.74 22.01 17.84
C ASP A 147 -9.65 20.97 16.71
N LEU A 148 -8.64 20.10 16.76
CA LEU A 148 -8.43 19.04 15.76
C LEU A 148 -8.46 17.66 16.40
N ALA A 149 -9.29 16.76 15.86
CA ALA A 149 -9.24 15.32 16.11
C ALA A 149 -8.61 14.60 14.92
N TYR A 150 -7.89 13.54 15.21
CA TYR A 150 -7.31 12.61 14.25
C TYR A 150 -7.86 11.22 14.53
N LEU A 151 -8.46 10.60 13.52
CA LEU A 151 -8.98 9.25 13.54
C LEU A 151 -8.34 8.45 12.41
N ARG A 152 -7.50 7.48 12.76
CA ARG A 152 -6.94 6.54 11.80
C ARG A 152 -7.74 5.25 11.83
N LEU A 153 -8.11 4.77 10.65
CA LEU A 153 -8.80 3.50 10.43
C LEU A 153 -7.98 2.69 9.43
N SER A 154 -7.13 1.80 9.92
CA SER A 154 -6.16 1.07 9.09
C SER A 154 -6.69 -0.24 8.53
N ASP A 155 -7.82 -0.74 9.03
CA ASP A 155 -8.39 -2.02 8.61
C ASP A 155 -9.91 -2.06 8.86
N PHE A 156 -10.66 -2.64 7.93
CA PHE A 156 -12.10 -2.88 8.07
C PHE A 156 -12.46 -4.36 8.17
N HIS A 157 -11.52 -5.26 8.45
CA HIS A 157 -11.84 -6.65 8.70
C HIS A 157 -12.28 -6.88 10.15
N ASP A 158 -13.41 -7.55 10.34
CA ASP A 158 -13.95 -7.86 11.68
C ASP A 158 -12.94 -8.57 12.59
N TRP A 159 -12.10 -9.43 12.03
CA TRP A 159 -11.08 -10.14 12.79
C TRP A 159 -10.02 -9.20 13.36
N ALA A 160 -9.66 -8.13 12.64
CA ALA A 160 -8.69 -7.14 13.12
C ALA A 160 -9.24 -6.39 14.35
N TRP A 161 -10.48 -5.93 14.29
CA TRP A 161 -11.14 -5.26 15.40
C TRP A 161 -11.30 -6.18 16.63
N ARG A 162 -11.78 -7.39 16.43
CA ARG A 162 -11.92 -8.38 17.52
C ARG A 162 -10.60 -8.75 18.17
N LYS A 163 -9.50 -8.83 17.39
CA LYS A 163 -8.17 -9.13 17.92
C LYS A 163 -7.70 -8.13 18.99
N TYR A 164 -8.11 -6.88 18.86
CA TYR A 164 -7.78 -5.81 19.81
C TYR A 164 -8.92 -5.48 20.76
N ASN A 165 -9.96 -6.33 20.83
CA ASN A 165 -11.16 -6.14 21.65
C ASN A 165 -11.92 -4.84 21.33
N HIS A 166 -11.86 -4.36 20.10
CA HIS A 166 -12.62 -3.20 19.65
C HIS A 166 -13.96 -3.60 19.06
N SER A 167 -14.96 -2.74 19.32
CA SER A 167 -16.24 -2.70 18.63
C SER A 167 -16.32 -1.40 17.86
N PHE A 168 -16.32 -1.45 16.52
CA PHE A 168 -16.32 -0.24 15.69
C PHE A 168 -17.47 0.72 16.03
N SER A 169 -18.68 0.21 16.27
CA SER A 169 -19.81 1.05 16.63
C SER A 169 -19.67 1.69 18.02
N THR A 170 -18.96 1.07 18.96
CA THR A 170 -18.65 1.63 20.26
C THR A 170 -17.56 2.69 20.17
N GLU A 171 -16.48 2.38 19.44
CA GLU A 171 -15.37 3.33 19.23
C GLU A 171 -15.87 4.60 18.53
N TYR A 172 -16.58 4.47 17.40
CA TYR A 172 -17.13 5.63 16.69
C TYR A 172 -18.06 6.46 17.58
N ARG A 173 -18.95 5.82 18.33
CA ARG A 173 -19.82 6.54 19.26
C ARG A 173 -19.03 7.34 20.28
N ASN A 174 -18.02 6.74 20.90
CA ASN A 174 -17.21 7.38 21.91
C ASN A 174 -16.36 8.52 21.33
N ASP A 175 -15.71 8.29 20.19
CA ASP A 175 -14.86 9.29 19.51
C ASP A 175 -15.68 10.50 19.09
N PHE A 176 -16.85 10.30 18.49
CA PHE A 176 -17.71 11.40 18.08
C PHE A 176 -18.41 12.09 19.25
N ALA A 177 -18.71 11.38 20.34
CA ALA A 177 -19.16 12.01 21.59
C ALA A 177 -18.06 12.92 22.15
N PHE A 178 -16.81 12.46 22.21
CA PHE A 178 -15.66 13.26 22.64
C PHE A 178 -15.48 14.52 21.77
N ILE A 179 -15.54 14.38 20.44
CA ILE A 179 -15.45 15.51 19.49
C ILE A 179 -16.52 16.57 19.82
N LYS A 180 -17.74 16.14 20.06
CA LYS A 180 -18.87 17.02 20.40
C LYS A 180 -18.69 17.70 21.76
N GLU A 181 -18.35 16.93 22.79
CA GLU A 181 -18.17 17.45 24.17
C GLU A 181 -17.04 18.48 24.26
N ARG A 182 -15.96 18.27 23.51
CA ARG A 182 -14.79 19.15 23.44
C ARG A 182 -14.93 20.27 22.44
N ASN A 183 -16.07 20.36 21.73
CA ASN A 183 -16.31 21.35 20.66
C ASN A 183 -15.18 21.39 19.61
N ILE A 184 -14.65 20.20 19.24
CA ILE A 184 -13.60 20.09 18.23
C ILE A 184 -14.18 20.42 16.86
N GLN A 185 -13.55 21.32 16.13
CA GLN A 185 -14.08 21.86 14.88
C GLN A 185 -13.57 21.11 13.64
N HIS A 186 -12.46 20.42 13.77
CA HIS A 186 -11.79 19.77 12.63
C HIS A 186 -11.58 18.28 12.92
N LEU A 187 -11.84 17.43 11.93
CA LEU A 187 -11.58 16.00 11.99
C LEU A 187 -10.76 15.58 10.76
N VAL A 188 -9.62 14.94 11.01
CA VAL A 188 -8.86 14.23 9.98
C VAL A 188 -9.16 12.74 10.10
N ILE A 189 -9.68 12.14 9.04
CA ILE A 189 -9.86 10.70 8.92
C ILE A 189 -8.75 10.15 8.03
N ASP A 190 -7.87 9.33 8.61
CA ASP A 190 -6.74 8.72 7.91
C ASP A 190 -7.06 7.28 7.53
N LEU A 191 -7.26 7.05 6.23
CA LEU A 191 -7.52 5.73 5.64
C LEU A 191 -6.30 5.16 4.91
N ARG A 192 -5.12 5.75 5.09
CA ARG A 192 -3.91 5.25 4.42
C ARG A 192 -3.62 3.82 4.85
N ASN A 193 -3.33 2.97 3.86
CA ASN A 193 -3.11 1.53 4.01
C ASN A 193 -4.36 0.70 4.41
N ASN A 194 -5.55 1.29 4.45
CA ASN A 194 -6.77 0.53 4.61
C ASN A 194 -7.12 -0.16 3.28
N GLU A 195 -7.12 -1.48 3.29
CA GLU A 195 -7.42 -2.30 2.11
C GLU A 195 -8.91 -2.70 2.03
N GLY A 196 -9.74 -2.15 2.91
CA GLY A 196 -11.16 -2.48 2.99
C GLY A 196 -11.45 -3.61 3.99
N GLY A 197 -12.51 -4.36 3.72
CA GLY A 197 -13.01 -5.44 4.57
C GLY A 197 -14.53 -5.40 4.69
N ASN A 198 -15.06 -5.41 5.92
CA ASN A 198 -16.50 -5.32 6.19
C ASN A 198 -17.01 -3.91 5.87
N LEU A 199 -17.86 -3.85 4.87
CA LEU A 199 -18.47 -2.60 4.42
C LEU A 199 -19.30 -1.90 5.52
N GLY A 200 -19.89 -2.68 6.44
CA GLY A 200 -20.61 -2.16 7.59
C GLY A 200 -19.77 -1.22 8.45
N ILE A 201 -18.49 -1.53 8.64
CA ILE A 201 -17.54 -0.70 9.40
C ILE A 201 -17.36 0.66 8.71
N GLY A 202 -17.16 0.65 7.37
CA GLY A 202 -17.02 1.86 6.58
C GLY A 202 -18.30 2.69 6.47
N ILE A 203 -19.48 2.04 6.43
CA ILE A 203 -20.77 2.72 6.37
C ILE A 203 -21.14 3.30 7.75
N ASP A 204 -20.80 2.62 8.83
CA ASP A 204 -21.20 3.06 10.17
C ASP A 204 -20.62 4.43 10.54
N ILE A 205 -19.39 4.73 10.14
CA ILE A 205 -18.79 6.05 10.37
C ILE A 205 -19.53 7.17 9.64
N LEU A 206 -20.13 6.88 8.47
CA LEU A 206 -20.88 7.89 7.71
C LEU A 206 -22.07 8.46 8.49
N LYS A 207 -22.63 7.72 9.45
CA LYS A 207 -23.73 8.19 10.31
C LYS A 207 -23.33 9.41 11.14
N TYR A 208 -22.04 9.58 11.40
CA TYR A 208 -21.50 10.66 12.23
C TYR A 208 -20.99 11.85 11.42
N ILE A 209 -20.62 11.65 10.16
CA ILE A 209 -20.00 12.70 9.34
C ILE A 209 -20.94 13.24 8.25
N CYS A 210 -21.95 12.47 7.84
CA CYS A 210 -22.89 12.92 6.83
C CYS A 210 -23.94 13.86 7.44
N VAL A 211 -24.02 15.09 6.92
CA VAL A 211 -25.01 16.11 7.34
C VAL A 211 -26.36 15.97 6.62
N LYS A 212 -26.44 15.12 5.61
CA LYS A 212 -27.66 14.83 4.84
C LYS A 212 -27.85 13.33 4.74
N PRO A 213 -29.10 12.84 4.60
CA PRO A 213 -29.34 11.45 4.28
C PRO A 213 -28.54 11.02 3.06
N TYR A 214 -27.89 9.88 3.15
CA TYR A 214 -27.10 9.30 2.06
C TYR A 214 -27.59 7.90 1.74
N GLN A 215 -27.42 7.51 0.49
CA GLN A 215 -27.66 6.18 0.01
C GLN A 215 -26.31 5.59 -0.42
N PRO A 216 -25.80 4.53 0.25
CA PRO A 216 -24.47 4.00 -0.03
C PRO A 216 -24.34 3.41 -1.43
N TYR A 217 -25.45 2.99 -2.01
CA TYR A 217 -25.53 2.46 -3.37
C TYR A 217 -26.61 3.18 -4.16
N LYS A 218 -26.37 3.43 -5.45
CA LYS A 218 -27.38 3.97 -6.35
C LYS A 218 -28.53 2.97 -6.55
N TYR A 219 -28.18 1.70 -6.65
CA TYR A 219 -29.10 0.56 -6.67
C TYR A 219 -28.37 -0.68 -6.18
N HIS A 220 -29.14 -1.63 -5.65
CA HIS A 220 -28.66 -2.96 -5.27
C HIS A 220 -29.65 -3.97 -5.83
N GLU A 221 -29.17 -4.86 -6.69
CA GLU A 221 -29.98 -5.88 -7.36
C GLU A 221 -29.31 -7.23 -7.25
N VAL A 222 -30.05 -8.24 -6.90
CA VAL A 222 -29.60 -9.64 -6.95
C VAL A 222 -30.08 -10.23 -8.24
N ILE A 223 -29.20 -10.47 -9.19
CA ILE A 223 -29.51 -10.95 -10.53
C ILE A 223 -29.86 -12.45 -10.50
N ASN A 224 -29.27 -13.21 -9.57
CA ASN A 224 -29.51 -14.65 -9.46
C ASN A 224 -29.38 -15.14 -8.02
N TYR A 225 -30.36 -15.90 -7.54
CA TYR A 225 -30.38 -16.51 -6.22
C TYR A 225 -29.85 -17.97 -6.22
N ARG A 226 -29.60 -18.54 -7.40
CA ARG A 226 -29.08 -19.88 -7.54
C ARG A 226 -27.74 -19.82 -8.27
N PHE A 227 -26.69 -20.12 -7.53
CA PHE A 227 -25.37 -20.29 -8.10
C PHE A 227 -25.13 -21.76 -8.33
N PRO A 228 -24.60 -22.17 -9.50
CA PRO A 228 -24.15 -23.55 -9.66
C PRO A 228 -23.14 -23.88 -8.55
N SER A 229 -23.34 -24.98 -7.86
CA SER A 229 -22.33 -25.54 -6.97
C SER A 229 -21.14 -25.98 -7.83
N PHE A 230 -19.96 -25.44 -7.60
CA PHE A 230 -18.73 -25.94 -8.19
C PHE A 230 -18.25 -27.17 -7.45
#